data_37bf60d268fb13fb89c34556a31aec94
#
_entry.id   37bf60d268fb13fb89c34556a31aec94
#
_cell.length_a   1.000
_cell.length_b   1.000
_cell.length_c   1.000
_cell.angle_alpha   90.00
_cell.angle_beta   90.00
_cell.angle_gamma   90.00
#
_symmetry.space_group_name_H-M   'P 1'
#
loop_
_entity.id
_entity.type
_entity.pdbx_description
1 polymer ?
#
loop_
_entity_poly.entity_id
_entity_poly.type
_entity_poly.pdbx_seq_one_letter_code
_entity_poly.pdbx_strand_id
1 'polypeptide(L)'
;MSLKEGAIIDLAGRSATFKKLDTPPYVESDYTKRFKFDSFENPKFKELRMRYHLDDVVAPGKDEFDRQVLLMDWAHQQFKKFGQPSTPARGALEILKAIDEGHVFFCSQYAEVLVSAAASLGWVDRSLALRRHQGVAKVGGSTEHSVTEIWSNQHRKWVMLDPTSNMYLEKDGVPLNAYEIRQEWFYKDGTNLTFVIGRRKYKKSDLPIFLKRFAGFGDLAVNPDELDKYGFIGYIPNTDLMDAGFDYARMFIVKDQLCNGTQWHVRTGPANPAVDPYFPIGQAALSLFAEDGKIRVALKTLTPNFKRYEVQIDGGGWKPSDETFIWNIHDGQNRLEARTLNKFGVSGPVSAAEFQVKE
;
A
#
# COMPACT_ATOMS: atom_id res chain seq x y z
N MET A 1 -16.50 -10.16 -25.83
CA MET A 1 -16.03 -10.86 -24.60
C MET A 1 -14.51 -10.82 -24.60
N SER A 2 -13.85 -10.55 -23.47
CA SER A 2 -12.38 -10.58 -23.41
C SER A 2 -11.86 -11.98 -23.67
N LEU A 3 -10.72 -12.06 -24.37
CA LEU A 3 -10.03 -13.32 -24.64
C LEU A 3 -9.52 -13.96 -23.35
N LYS A 4 -9.47 -15.30 -23.32
CA LYS A 4 -8.91 -16.08 -22.22
C LYS A 4 -7.70 -16.87 -22.73
N GLU A 5 -6.78 -17.18 -21.82
CA GLU A 5 -5.65 -18.07 -22.13
C GLU A 5 -6.12 -19.37 -22.77
N GLY A 6 -5.39 -19.83 -23.74
CA GLY A 6 -5.74 -21.00 -24.56
C GLY A 6 -6.67 -20.70 -25.74
N ALA A 7 -7.24 -19.49 -25.86
CA ALA A 7 -8.08 -19.13 -27.01
C ALA A 7 -7.28 -19.18 -28.31
N ILE A 8 -7.86 -19.80 -29.31
CA ILE A 8 -7.35 -19.79 -30.68
C ILE A 8 -8.25 -18.86 -31.49
N ILE A 9 -7.66 -17.93 -32.18
CA ILE A 9 -8.34 -16.89 -32.95
C ILE A 9 -7.81 -16.87 -34.39
N ASP A 10 -8.68 -16.53 -35.31
CA ASP A 10 -8.30 -16.24 -36.69
C ASP A 10 -7.98 -14.76 -36.84
N LEU A 11 -6.78 -14.45 -37.33
CA LEU A 11 -6.32 -13.11 -37.61
C LEU A 11 -6.05 -12.95 -39.11
N ALA A 12 -7.12 -12.74 -39.87
CA ALA A 12 -7.07 -12.60 -41.32
C ALA A 12 -6.39 -13.77 -42.03
N GLY A 13 -6.82 -15.01 -41.67
CA GLY A 13 -6.32 -16.24 -42.25
C GLY A 13 -5.10 -16.85 -41.54
N ARG A 14 -4.61 -16.23 -40.47
CA ARG A 14 -3.54 -16.76 -39.62
C ARG A 14 -4.10 -17.22 -38.28
N SER A 15 -3.69 -18.39 -37.82
CA SER A 15 -4.12 -18.93 -36.53
C SER A 15 -3.21 -18.40 -35.40
N ALA A 16 -3.77 -17.65 -34.47
CA ALA A 16 -3.07 -17.17 -33.28
C ALA A 16 -3.60 -17.82 -32.01
N THR A 17 -2.69 -18.30 -31.18
CA THR A 17 -2.99 -18.89 -29.88
C THR A 17 -2.62 -17.90 -28.78
N PHE A 18 -3.58 -17.53 -27.92
CA PHE A 18 -3.34 -16.72 -26.72
C PHE A 18 -2.69 -17.59 -25.65
N LYS A 19 -1.42 -17.32 -25.33
CA LYS A 19 -0.59 -18.17 -24.47
C LYS A 19 -0.65 -17.78 -23.01
N LYS A 20 -0.57 -16.47 -22.69
CA LYS A 20 -0.41 -16.00 -21.31
C LYS A 20 -1.01 -14.63 -21.14
N LEU A 21 -1.62 -14.42 -19.95
CA LEU A 21 -2.06 -13.14 -19.44
C LEU A 21 -1.61 -12.97 -18.00
N ASP A 22 -0.66 -12.09 -17.74
CA ASP A 22 -0.25 -11.67 -16.41
C ASP A 22 -0.73 -10.21 -16.20
N THR A 23 -1.86 -10.03 -15.57
CA THR A 23 -2.45 -8.72 -15.31
C THR A 23 -3.18 -8.69 -13.98
N PRO A 24 -2.90 -7.71 -13.10
CA PRO A 24 -3.72 -7.50 -11.93
C PRO A 24 -5.16 -7.14 -12.33
N PRO A 25 -6.16 -7.57 -11.57
CA PRO A 25 -7.56 -7.26 -11.88
C PRO A 25 -7.84 -5.75 -11.71
N TYR A 26 -8.78 -5.23 -12.51
CA TYR A 26 -9.43 -3.96 -12.22
C TYR A 26 -10.61 -4.24 -11.28
N VAL A 27 -10.56 -3.68 -10.07
CA VAL A 27 -11.57 -3.92 -9.03
C VAL A 27 -12.30 -2.61 -8.71
N GLU A 28 -13.60 -2.58 -8.92
CA GLU A 28 -14.49 -1.54 -8.43
C GLU A 28 -15.30 -2.03 -7.23
N SER A 29 -15.27 -1.27 -6.16
CA SER A 29 -16.04 -1.52 -4.94
C SER A 29 -16.46 -0.20 -4.32
N ASP A 30 -17.31 -0.24 -3.30
CA ASP A 30 -17.64 0.98 -2.54
C ASP A 30 -16.41 1.57 -1.86
N TYR A 31 -15.42 0.76 -1.53
CA TYR A 31 -14.15 1.24 -0.99
C TYR A 31 -13.35 1.99 -2.04
N THR A 32 -13.15 1.42 -3.25
CA THR A 32 -12.37 2.06 -4.31
C THR A 32 -13.00 3.37 -4.80
N LYS A 33 -14.35 3.45 -4.80
CA LYS A 33 -15.08 4.69 -5.16
C LYS A 33 -14.91 5.81 -4.12
N ARG A 34 -14.67 5.44 -2.87
CA ARG A 34 -14.47 6.39 -1.75
C ARG A 34 -13.00 6.68 -1.48
N PHE A 35 -12.09 5.83 -1.97
CA PHE A 35 -10.65 6.05 -1.83
C PHE A 35 -10.24 7.30 -2.60
N LYS A 36 -9.66 8.26 -1.89
CA LYS A 36 -9.17 9.50 -2.45
C LYS A 36 -7.73 9.69 -2.04
N PHE A 37 -6.94 10.12 -2.96
CA PHE A 37 -5.53 10.43 -2.76
C PHE A 37 -5.31 11.91 -3.10
N ASP A 38 -4.43 12.56 -2.37
CA ASP A 38 -4.08 13.96 -2.56
C ASP A 38 -3.55 14.23 -3.98
N SER A 39 -3.84 15.44 -4.48
CA SER A 39 -3.36 15.86 -5.79
C SER A 39 -1.84 16.07 -5.80
N PHE A 40 -1.20 15.68 -6.88
CA PHE A 40 0.19 16.03 -7.18
C PHE A 40 0.47 17.55 -7.07
N GLU A 41 -0.52 18.38 -7.31
CA GLU A 41 -0.42 19.83 -7.24
C GLU A 41 -0.43 20.39 -5.80
N ASN A 42 -0.67 19.53 -4.79
CA ASN A 42 -0.66 19.96 -3.40
C ASN A 42 0.72 20.55 -3.02
N PRO A 43 0.80 21.85 -2.70
CA PRO A 43 2.09 22.52 -2.42
C PRO A 43 2.78 21.97 -1.17
N LYS A 44 2.02 21.43 -0.22
CA LYS A 44 2.58 20.82 1.00
C LYS A 44 3.46 19.61 0.69
N PHE A 45 3.16 18.85 -0.35
CA PHE A 45 4.00 17.73 -0.79
C PHE A 45 5.37 18.21 -1.28
N LYS A 46 5.38 19.26 -2.10
CA LYS A 46 6.62 19.85 -2.60
C LYS A 46 7.46 20.42 -1.45
N GLU A 47 6.80 21.13 -0.53
CA GLU A 47 7.46 21.68 0.64
C GLU A 47 8.04 20.59 1.54
N LEU A 48 7.26 19.57 1.88
CA LEU A 48 7.70 18.45 2.72
C LEU A 48 8.91 17.74 2.09
N ARG A 49 8.79 17.35 0.81
CA ARG A 49 9.83 16.64 0.07
C ARG A 49 11.14 17.42 0.00
N MET A 50 11.08 18.74 -0.28
CA MET A 50 12.27 19.61 -0.37
C MET A 50 12.87 19.90 1.01
N ARG A 51 12.04 20.28 1.98
CA ARG A 51 12.50 20.70 3.32
C ARG A 51 13.22 19.57 4.06
N TYR A 52 12.76 18.34 3.91
CA TYR A 52 13.32 17.16 4.57
C TYR A 52 14.17 16.29 3.67
N HIS A 53 14.49 16.75 2.46
CA HIS A 53 15.35 16.05 1.51
C HIS A 53 14.95 14.58 1.29
N LEU A 54 13.64 14.32 1.13
CA LEU A 54 13.11 12.95 1.11
C LEU A 54 13.65 12.10 -0.04
N ASP A 55 14.06 12.72 -1.15
CA ASP A 55 14.74 12.02 -2.25
C ASP A 55 16.07 11.43 -1.78
N ASP A 56 16.84 12.19 -0.99
CA ASP A 56 18.15 11.74 -0.47
C ASP A 56 17.95 10.66 0.60
N VAL A 57 16.87 10.75 1.39
CA VAL A 57 16.49 9.74 2.39
C VAL A 57 16.31 8.37 1.74
N VAL A 58 15.61 8.32 0.60
CA VAL A 58 15.27 7.06 -0.05
C VAL A 58 16.30 6.62 -1.09
N ALA A 59 17.19 7.50 -1.53
CA ALA A 59 18.19 7.21 -2.57
C ALA A 59 19.06 5.97 -2.31
N PRO A 60 19.48 5.66 -1.05
CA PRO A 60 20.27 4.47 -0.77
C PRO A 60 19.52 3.13 -0.94
N GLY A 61 18.19 3.17 -1.07
CA GLY A 61 17.36 1.96 -1.20
C GLY A 61 17.64 1.20 -2.49
N LYS A 62 17.86 -0.11 -2.35
CA LYS A 62 18.24 -1.02 -3.44
C LYS A 62 17.11 -1.25 -4.44
N ASP A 63 15.88 -1.23 -3.94
CA ASP A 63 14.65 -1.43 -4.69
C ASP A 63 13.52 -0.58 -4.09
N GLU A 64 12.32 -0.69 -4.66
CA GLU A 64 11.17 0.12 -4.22
C GLU A 64 10.83 -0.12 -2.74
N PHE A 65 10.75 -1.39 -2.33
CA PHE A 65 10.36 -1.71 -0.95
C PHE A 65 11.43 -1.28 0.06
N ASP A 66 12.72 -1.46 -0.24
CA ASP A 66 13.81 -0.97 0.62
C ASP A 66 13.76 0.57 0.78
N ARG A 67 13.37 1.30 -0.27
CA ARG A 67 13.14 2.76 -0.20
C ARG A 67 11.96 3.13 0.70
N GLN A 68 10.86 2.35 0.65
CA GLN A 68 9.71 2.54 1.54
C GLN A 68 10.09 2.27 3.01
N VAL A 69 10.93 1.27 3.26
CA VAL A 69 11.47 0.98 4.60
C VAL A 69 12.41 2.08 5.08
N LEU A 70 13.25 2.65 4.21
CA LEU A 70 14.08 3.84 4.54
C LEU A 70 13.23 5.03 4.93
N LEU A 71 12.12 5.26 4.23
CA LEU A 71 11.20 6.35 4.56
C LEU A 71 10.52 6.13 5.90
N MET A 72 10.12 4.89 6.22
CA MET A 72 9.59 4.54 7.54
C MET A 72 10.63 4.78 8.65
N ASP A 73 11.87 4.36 8.43
CA ASP A 73 12.97 4.60 9.38
C ASP A 73 13.21 6.10 9.59
N TRP A 74 13.20 6.91 8.51
CA TRP A 74 13.27 8.35 8.60
C TRP A 74 12.11 8.93 9.41
N ALA A 75 10.86 8.55 9.13
CA ALA A 75 9.69 9.02 9.86
C ALA A 75 9.79 8.70 11.36
N HIS A 76 10.18 7.46 11.69
CA HIS A 76 10.46 7.04 13.07
C HIS A 76 11.50 7.95 13.73
N GLN A 77 12.53 8.32 13.00
CA GLN A 77 13.67 9.09 13.53
C GLN A 77 13.34 10.56 13.83
N GLN A 78 12.27 11.11 13.26
CA GLN A 78 11.87 12.48 13.55
C GLN A 78 11.40 12.64 15.00
N PHE A 79 10.73 11.61 15.54
CA PHE A 79 10.16 11.67 16.88
C PHE A 79 11.21 11.27 17.94
N LYS A 80 11.44 12.19 18.87
CA LYS A 80 12.37 11.97 19.99
C LYS A 80 11.70 11.36 21.20
N LYS A 81 10.37 11.48 21.30
CA LYS A 81 9.57 11.05 22.45
C LYS A 81 8.18 10.62 21.98
N PHE A 82 7.67 9.59 22.63
CA PHE A 82 6.29 9.11 22.44
C PHE A 82 5.45 9.49 23.68
N GLY A 83 4.25 10.03 23.49
CA GLY A 83 3.37 10.37 24.61
C GLY A 83 2.13 11.13 24.20
N GLN A 84 1.35 11.53 25.20
CA GLN A 84 0.15 12.35 25.01
C GLN A 84 0.51 13.61 24.21
N PRO A 85 -0.17 13.88 23.08
CA PRO A 85 0.06 15.09 22.31
C PRO A 85 -0.09 16.33 23.16
N SER A 86 0.92 17.18 23.14
CA SER A 86 0.95 18.44 23.89
C SER A 86 0.57 19.66 23.03
N THR A 87 0.23 19.43 21.76
CA THR A 87 -0.26 20.43 20.81
C THR A 87 -1.26 19.78 19.84
N PRO A 88 -2.23 20.51 19.30
CA PRO A 88 -3.18 20.01 18.29
C PRO A 88 -2.62 20.00 16.87
N ALA A 89 -1.30 20.07 16.67
CA ALA A 89 -0.67 20.08 15.34
C ALA A 89 -1.17 18.94 14.44
N ARG A 90 -1.49 19.28 13.21
CA ARG A 90 -2.01 18.39 12.16
C ARG A 90 -1.27 18.63 10.85
N GLY A 91 -1.15 17.57 10.04
CA GLY A 91 -0.34 17.59 8.83
C GLY A 91 1.16 17.46 9.13
N ALA A 92 1.87 16.75 8.28
CA ALA A 92 3.27 16.42 8.55
C ALA A 92 4.16 17.61 8.83
N LEU A 93 4.00 18.72 8.09
CA LEU A 93 4.82 19.94 8.27
C LEU A 93 4.65 20.58 9.65
N GLU A 94 3.40 20.65 10.13
CA GLU A 94 3.13 21.23 11.45
C GLU A 94 3.57 20.29 12.58
N ILE A 95 3.36 18.97 12.41
CA ILE A 95 3.81 17.95 13.37
C ILE A 95 5.34 18.00 13.49
N LEU A 96 6.05 17.99 12.37
CA LEU A 96 7.51 18.03 12.35
C LEU A 96 8.07 19.31 12.96
N LYS A 97 7.46 20.46 12.67
CA LYS A 97 7.79 21.73 13.33
C LYS A 97 7.59 21.63 14.84
N ALA A 98 6.45 21.12 15.30
CA ALA A 98 6.16 20.98 16.72
C ALA A 98 7.12 20.00 17.43
N ILE A 99 7.59 18.95 16.74
CA ILE A 99 8.64 18.06 17.26
C ILE A 99 9.94 18.81 17.51
N ASP A 100 10.34 19.70 16.59
CA ASP A 100 11.54 20.54 16.75
C ASP A 100 11.40 21.49 17.95
N GLU A 101 10.19 21.93 18.26
CA GLU A 101 9.82 22.73 19.43
C GLU A 101 9.75 21.90 20.73
N GLY A 102 9.95 20.57 20.65
CA GLY A 102 9.99 19.67 21.81
C GLY A 102 8.66 19.01 22.18
N HIS A 103 7.63 19.17 21.35
CA HIS A 103 6.34 18.52 21.56
C HIS A 103 6.40 17.01 21.36
N VAL A 104 5.48 16.30 22.02
CA VAL A 104 5.35 14.83 21.97
C VAL A 104 4.05 14.43 21.27
N PHE A 105 4.03 13.22 20.71
CA PHE A 105 2.91 12.73 19.91
C PHE A 105 2.66 11.24 20.10
N PHE A 106 1.48 10.78 19.68
CA PHE A 106 1.09 9.37 19.61
C PHE A 106 1.42 8.73 18.25
N CYS A 107 1.12 7.42 18.15
CA CYS A 107 1.23 6.63 16.94
C CYS A 107 0.49 7.22 15.72
N SER A 108 -0.64 7.91 15.94
CA SER A 108 -1.38 8.55 14.86
C SER A 108 -0.57 9.62 14.12
N GLN A 109 0.21 10.43 14.83
CA GLN A 109 1.07 11.44 14.20
C GLN A 109 2.29 10.83 13.52
N TYR A 110 2.83 9.72 14.06
CA TYR A 110 3.87 8.96 13.34
C TYR A 110 3.34 8.44 12.01
N ALA A 111 2.15 7.82 12.00
CA ALA A 111 1.50 7.36 10.79
C ALA A 111 1.20 8.50 9.81
N GLU A 112 0.73 9.67 10.31
CA GLU A 112 0.42 10.85 9.52
C GLU A 112 1.67 11.43 8.82
N VAL A 113 2.81 11.47 9.51
CA VAL A 113 4.09 11.89 8.91
C VAL A 113 4.54 10.92 7.82
N LEU A 114 4.45 9.59 8.06
CA LEU A 114 4.84 8.61 7.06
C LEU A 114 3.93 8.64 5.82
N VAL A 115 2.61 8.74 6.01
CA VAL A 115 1.63 8.86 4.92
C VAL A 115 1.94 10.09 4.06
N SER A 116 2.11 11.27 4.68
CA SER A 116 2.45 12.50 3.94
C SER A 116 3.77 12.39 3.17
N ALA A 117 4.77 11.79 3.80
CA ALA A 117 6.09 11.63 3.17
C ALA A 117 6.03 10.66 1.98
N ALA A 118 5.32 9.55 2.10
CA ALA A 118 5.12 8.59 1.03
C ALA A 118 4.34 9.21 -0.14
N ALA A 119 3.24 9.91 0.16
CA ALA A 119 2.47 10.65 -0.83
C ALA A 119 3.31 11.68 -1.57
N SER A 120 4.21 12.39 -0.88
CA SER A 120 5.08 13.41 -1.49
C SER A 120 6.10 12.82 -2.49
N LEU A 121 6.44 11.55 -2.34
CA LEU A 121 7.29 10.78 -3.26
C LEU A 121 6.48 10.07 -4.36
N GLY A 122 5.14 10.18 -4.34
CA GLY A 122 4.25 9.60 -5.34
C GLY A 122 3.89 8.14 -5.10
N TRP A 123 4.18 7.60 -3.91
CA TRP A 123 3.66 6.31 -3.50
C TRP A 123 2.21 6.45 -3.02
N VAL A 124 1.42 5.44 -3.28
CA VAL A 124 0.03 5.39 -2.84
C VAL A 124 0.00 4.73 -1.46
N ASP A 125 -0.64 5.39 -0.52
CA ASP A 125 -0.64 5.01 0.88
C ASP A 125 -2.00 5.24 1.55
N ARG A 126 -2.11 4.77 2.76
CA ARG A 126 -3.26 5.01 3.63
C ARG A 126 -2.91 4.81 5.09
N SER A 127 -3.60 5.50 5.97
CA SER A 127 -3.53 5.26 7.40
C SER A 127 -4.53 4.19 7.83
N LEU A 128 -4.16 3.39 8.83
CA LEU A 128 -5.01 2.40 9.47
C LEU A 128 -5.16 2.72 10.95
N ALA A 129 -6.38 2.53 11.45
CA ALA A 129 -6.67 2.51 12.87
C ALA A 129 -6.85 1.05 13.32
N LEU A 130 -6.07 0.65 14.31
CA LEU A 130 -6.09 -0.68 14.89
C LEU A 130 -6.67 -0.62 16.29
N ARG A 131 -7.40 -1.66 16.70
CA ARG A 131 -7.93 -1.79 18.06
C ARG A 131 -7.97 -3.23 18.52
N ARG A 132 -7.69 -3.44 19.80
CA ARG A 132 -7.87 -4.75 20.43
C ARG A 132 -9.28 -5.27 20.25
N HIS A 133 -9.34 -6.54 19.96
CA HIS A 133 -10.58 -7.30 20.00
C HIS A 133 -11.21 -7.26 21.41
N GLN A 134 -12.53 -7.17 21.48
CA GLN A 134 -13.28 -7.31 22.73
C GLN A 134 -13.12 -8.73 23.28
N GLY A 135 -12.73 -8.85 24.53
CA GLY A 135 -12.49 -10.15 25.18
C GLY A 135 -11.01 -10.47 25.41
N VAL A 136 -10.07 -9.77 24.75
CA VAL A 136 -8.67 -9.85 25.15
C VAL A 136 -8.47 -9.00 26.39
N ALA A 137 -8.04 -9.63 27.50
CA ALA A 137 -7.78 -8.96 28.75
C ALA A 137 -6.80 -7.80 28.55
N LYS A 138 -7.09 -6.66 29.18
CA LYS A 138 -6.19 -5.49 29.13
C LYS A 138 -4.95 -5.78 29.95
N VAL A 139 -3.89 -6.19 29.31
CA VAL A 139 -2.58 -6.34 29.92
C VAL A 139 -1.79 -5.08 29.61
N GLY A 140 -1.94 -4.02 30.39
CA GLY A 140 -1.17 -2.77 30.25
C GLY A 140 -1.30 -2.06 28.88
N GLY A 141 -0.90 -0.80 28.78
CA GLY A 141 -0.79 -0.06 27.53
C GLY A 141 -2.09 0.37 26.86
N SER A 142 -1.99 0.98 25.68
CA SER A 142 -3.11 1.46 24.86
C SER A 142 -3.88 0.29 24.23
N THR A 143 -5.20 0.45 24.11
CA THR A 143 -6.05 -0.49 23.35
C THR A 143 -6.06 -0.21 21.86
N GLU A 144 -5.49 0.91 21.42
CA GLU A 144 -5.53 1.43 20.05
C GLU A 144 -4.13 1.63 19.52
N HIS A 145 -4.00 1.58 18.20
CA HIS A 145 -2.76 1.87 17.48
C HIS A 145 -3.06 2.42 16.10
N SER A 146 -2.11 3.16 15.53
CA SER A 146 -2.19 3.64 14.16
C SER A 146 -0.94 3.22 13.40
N VAL A 147 -1.14 2.67 12.21
CA VAL A 147 -0.08 2.25 11.31
C VAL A 147 -0.37 2.75 9.90
N THR A 148 0.56 2.57 9.00
CA THR A 148 0.44 2.94 7.60
C THR A 148 0.44 1.70 6.72
N GLU A 149 -0.29 1.70 5.63
CA GLU A 149 -0.05 0.80 4.51
C GLU A 149 0.36 1.59 3.29
N ILE A 150 1.41 1.13 2.62
CA ILE A 150 1.89 1.67 1.35
C ILE A 150 1.74 0.60 0.27
N TRP A 151 1.27 1.00 -0.91
CA TRP A 151 1.25 0.11 -2.06
C TRP A 151 2.68 -0.13 -2.56
N SER A 152 3.08 -1.38 -2.67
CA SER A 152 4.33 -1.79 -3.30
C SER A 152 4.09 -2.35 -4.69
N ASN A 153 4.60 -1.66 -5.72
CA ASN A 153 4.58 -2.16 -7.09
C ASN A 153 5.45 -3.41 -7.25
N GLN A 154 6.55 -3.48 -6.50
CA GLN A 154 7.45 -4.62 -6.46
C GLN A 154 6.75 -5.89 -5.99
N HIS A 155 5.95 -5.80 -4.93
CA HIS A 155 5.20 -6.92 -4.37
C HIS A 155 3.77 -7.03 -4.92
N ARG A 156 3.33 -6.06 -5.73
CA ARG A 156 1.96 -5.96 -6.29
C ARG A 156 0.88 -6.06 -5.21
N LYS A 157 1.14 -5.43 -4.05
CA LYS A 157 0.24 -5.48 -2.88
C LYS A 157 0.43 -4.30 -1.94
N TRP A 158 -0.52 -4.11 -1.06
CA TRP A 158 -0.39 -3.25 0.11
C TRP A 158 0.53 -3.90 1.14
N VAL A 159 1.38 -3.10 1.76
CA VAL A 159 2.32 -3.53 2.81
C VAL A 159 2.16 -2.65 4.02
N MET A 160 2.03 -3.27 5.20
CA MET A 160 1.95 -2.56 6.48
C MET A 160 3.34 -2.11 6.94
N LEU A 161 3.43 -0.82 7.27
CA LEU A 161 4.60 -0.18 7.88
C LEU A 161 4.18 0.53 9.16
N ASP A 162 4.83 0.22 10.26
CA ASP A 162 4.60 0.86 11.57
C ASP A 162 5.76 1.82 11.90
N PRO A 163 5.60 3.10 11.65
CA PRO A 163 6.65 4.08 11.95
C PRO A 163 6.86 4.30 13.45
N THR A 164 5.88 3.98 14.31
CA THR A 164 6.02 4.11 15.77
C THR A 164 7.06 3.14 16.30
N SER A 165 6.99 1.91 15.86
CA SER A 165 7.89 0.82 16.28
C SER A 165 9.05 0.61 15.30
N ASN A 166 9.14 1.39 14.23
CA ASN A 166 10.07 1.18 13.11
C ASN A 166 10.02 -0.26 12.60
N MET A 167 8.82 -0.75 12.33
CA MET A 167 8.56 -2.17 12.15
C MET A 167 7.69 -2.46 10.92
N TYR A 168 8.00 -3.57 10.27
CA TYR A 168 7.06 -4.29 9.42
C TYR A 168 7.13 -5.79 9.70
N LEU A 169 6.17 -6.55 9.21
CA LEU A 169 6.15 -8.00 9.36
C LEU A 169 6.24 -8.68 8.00
N GLU A 170 6.92 -9.80 7.98
CA GLU A 170 7.05 -10.65 6.80
C GLU A 170 6.73 -12.11 7.15
N LYS A 171 6.33 -12.86 6.12
CA LYS A 171 6.24 -14.31 6.14
C LYS A 171 6.97 -14.86 4.92
N ASP A 172 7.86 -15.80 5.13
CA ASP A 172 8.70 -16.40 4.08
C ASP A 172 9.43 -15.34 3.21
N GLY A 173 9.85 -14.23 3.83
CA GLY A 173 10.54 -13.12 3.16
C GLY A 173 9.61 -12.17 2.38
N VAL A 174 8.31 -12.36 2.42
CA VAL A 174 7.31 -11.49 1.77
C VAL A 174 6.67 -10.56 2.81
N PRO A 175 6.74 -9.23 2.63
CA PRO A 175 6.12 -8.28 3.56
C PRO A 175 4.58 -8.41 3.54
N LEU A 176 3.97 -8.24 4.70
CA LEU A 176 2.55 -8.47 4.92
C LEU A 176 1.75 -7.17 5.03
N ASN A 177 0.50 -7.21 4.61
CA ASN A 177 -0.48 -6.19 4.95
C ASN A 177 -1.13 -6.46 6.32
N ALA A 178 -1.87 -5.50 6.84
CA ALA A 178 -2.46 -5.60 8.18
C ALA A 178 -3.47 -6.77 8.29
N TYR A 179 -4.22 -7.09 7.25
CA TYR A 179 -5.15 -8.20 7.25
C TYR A 179 -4.44 -9.56 7.24
N GLU A 180 -3.36 -9.71 6.47
CA GLU A 180 -2.53 -10.92 6.47
C GLU A 180 -1.88 -11.14 7.84
N ILE A 181 -1.36 -10.07 8.49
CA ILE A 181 -0.83 -10.12 9.86
C ILE A 181 -1.91 -10.61 10.83
N ARG A 182 -3.12 -10.04 10.74
CA ARG A 182 -4.27 -10.46 11.54
C ARG A 182 -4.59 -11.93 11.35
N GLN A 183 -4.59 -12.44 10.12
CA GLN A 183 -4.86 -13.85 9.83
C GLN A 183 -3.79 -14.78 10.43
N GLU A 184 -2.51 -14.44 10.29
CA GLU A 184 -1.43 -15.24 10.89
C GLU A 184 -1.47 -15.18 12.42
N TRP A 185 -1.77 -14.03 13.03
CA TRP A 185 -1.77 -13.86 14.48
C TRP A 185 -2.93 -14.58 15.16
N PHE A 186 -4.16 -14.33 14.72
CA PHE A 186 -5.37 -14.84 15.40
C PHE A 186 -5.76 -16.25 15.00
N TYR A 187 -5.41 -16.70 13.81
CA TYR A 187 -5.87 -18.00 13.30
C TYR A 187 -4.75 -19.02 13.08
N LYS A 188 -3.48 -18.62 13.22
CA LYS A 188 -2.31 -19.48 13.01
C LYS A 188 -1.23 -19.28 14.07
N ASP A 189 -1.60 -18.76 15.23
CA ASP A 189 -0.72 -18.53 16.38
C ASP A 189 0.49 -17.61 16.14
N GLY A 190 0.60 -16.97 15.00
CA GLY A 190 1.65 -16.00 14.67
C GLY A 190 3.09 -16.56 14.64
N THR A 191 3.28 -17.87 14.71
CA THR A 191 4.63 -18.50 14.76
C THR A 191 5.41 -18.33 13.46
N ASN A 192 4.69 -18.18 12.33
CA ASN A 192 5.31 -17.96 11.02
C ASN A 192 5.68 -16.50 10.74
N LEU A 193 5.32 -15.59 11.64
CA LEU A 193 5.64 -14.17 11.49
C LEU A 193 7.12 -13.92 11.81
N THR A 194 7.73 -13.07 10.98
CA THR A 194 9.02 -12.47 11.26
C THR A 194 8.83 -10.97 11.43
N PHE A 195 9.21 -10.46 12.58
CA PHE A 195 9.20 -9.04 12.91
C PHE A 195 10.50 -8.42 12.41
N VAL A 196 10.41 -7.42 11.55
CA VAL A 196 11.59 -6.67 11.10
C VAL A 196 11.53 -5.29 11.75
N ILE A 197 12.39 -5.06 12.74
CA ILE A 197 12.43 -3.86 13.56
C ILE A 197 13.79 -3.19 13.37
N GLY A 198 13.82 -1.96 12.86
CA GLY A 198 15.07 -1.27 12.58
C GLY A 198 16.02 -2.11 11.73
N ARG A 199 15.51 -2.84 10.74
CA ARG A 199 16.22 -3.77 9.84
C ARG A 199 16.75 -5.06 10.46
N ARG A 200 16.44 -5.35 11.73
CA ARG A 200 16.77 -6.62 12.40
C ARG A 200 15.55 -7.53 12.42
N LYS A 201 15.78 -8.83 12.24
CA LYS A 201 14.73 -9.84 12.20
C LYS A 201 14.60 -10.53 13.54
N TYR A 202 13.36 -10.70 13.99
CA TYR A 202 12.99 -11.32 15.25
C TYR A 202 11.83 -12.29 15.04
N LYS A 203 11.72 -13.29 15.90
CA LYS A 203 10.57 -14.20 15.97
C LYS A 203 9.66 -13.83 17.14
N LYS A 204 8.45 -14.37 17.16
CA LYS A 204 7.50 -14.20 18.28
C LYS A 204 8.13 -14.55 19.63
N SER A 205 8.99 -15.58 19.66
CA SER A 205 9.73 -16.02 20.86
C SER A 205 10.72 -14.98 21.40
N ASP A 206 11.14 -14.02 20.60
CA ASP A 206 12.13 -13.01 20.96
C ASP A 206 11.50 -11.79 21.64
N LEU A 207 10.16 -11.69 21.62
CA LEU A 207 9.42 -10.59 22.21
C LEU A 207 9.40 -10.70 23.76
N PRO A 208 9.42 -9.58 24.51
CA PRO A 208 9.39 -8.19 24.04
C PRO A 208 10.74 -7.69 23.53
N ILE A 209 10.72 -6.85 22.48
CA ILE A 209 11.89 -6.14 21.98
C ILE A 209 11.83 -4.69 22.46
N PHE A 210 12.83 -4.28 23.23
CA PHE A 210 12.91 -2.93 23.77
C PHE A 210 13.58 -1.98 22.77
N LEU A 211 12.89 -0.88 22.46
CA LEU A 211 13.39 0.17 21.61
C LEU A 211 14.06 1.25 22.47
N LYS A 212 15.36 1.14 22.68
CA LYS A 212 16.17 1.99 23.58
C LYS A 212 16.16 3.50 23.24
N ARG A 213 15.52 3.91 22.16
CA ARG A 213 15.65 5.26 21.63
C ARG A 213 14.86 6.32 22.40
N PHE A 214 13.87 5.94 23.16
CA PHE A 214 12.99 6.87 23.88
C PHE A 214 13.38 7.01 25.34
N ALA A 215 14.70 7.17 25.62
CA ALA A 215 15.20 7.39 26.96
C ALA A 215 14.45 8.53 27.68
N GLY A 216 13.75 8.22 28.78
CA GLY A 216 13.04 9.17 29.63
C GLY A 216 11.52 9.00 29.71
N PHE A 217 10.88 8.10 28.93
CA PHE A 217 9.43 7.82 28.99
C PHE A 217 9.10 6.34 29.23
N GLY A 218 10.03 5.55 29.69
CA GLY A 218 9.96 4.10 29.64
C GLY A 218 10.29 3.62 28.23
N ASP A 219 10.97 2.49 28.13
CA ASP A 219 11.32 1.93 26.84
C ASP A 219 10.03 1.58 26.10
N LEU A 220 9.85 2.12 24.90
CA LEU A 220 8.83 1.60 23.99
C LEU A 220 9.22 0.17 23.66
N ALA A 221 8.36 -0.76 23.97
CA ALA A 221 8.61 -2.17 23.70
C ALA A 221 7.63 -2.68 22.66
N VAL A 222 8.12 -3.44 21.69
CA VAL A 222 7.28 -4.28 20.85
C VAL A 222 6.97 -5.53 21.65
N ASN A 223 5.76 -5.59 22.19
CA ASN A 223 5.24 -6.72 22.95
C ASN A 223 4.38 -7.61 22.05
N PRO A 224 4.17 -8.90 22.41
CA PRO A 224 3.15 -9.72 21.76
C PRO A 224 1.80 -9.04 21.67
N ASP A 225 1.41 -8.30 22.70
CA ASP A 225 0.16 -7.53 22.80
C ASP A 225 -0.04 -6.49 21.69
N GLU A 226 1.00 -6.03 21.01
CA GLU A 226 0.86 -5.08 19.91
C GLU A 226 0.07 -5.68 18.76
N LEU A 227 0.23 -6.98 18.48
CA LEU A 227 -0.52 -7.66 17.44
C LEU A 227 -1.97 -7.98 17.81
N ASP A 228 -2.32 -7.99 19.08
CA ASP A 228 -3.71 -8.12 19.52
C ASP A 228 -4.59 -6.95 19.08
N LYS A 229 -3.97 -5.79 18.79
CA LYS A 229 -4.64 -4.62 18.22
C LYS A 229 -5.12 -4.84 16.79
N TYR A 230 -4.56 -5.81 16.07
CA TYR A 230 -5.02 -6.18 14.72
C TYR A 230 -6.36 -6.93 14.73
N GLY A 231 -6.92 -7.24 15.89
CA GLY A 231 -8.26 -7.80 16.01
C GLY A 231 -9.34 -6.94 15.37
N PHE A 232 -9.15 -5.62 15.37
CA PHE A 232 -9.96 -4.66 14.65
C PHE A 232 -9.07 -3.83 13.73
N ILE A 233 -9.44 -3.73 12.44
CA ILE A 233 -8.75 -2.90 11.45
C ILE A 233 -9.74 -1.93 10.85
N GLY A 234 -9.49 -0.64 11.02
CA GLY A 234 -10.20 0.43 10.36
C GLY A 234 -9.35 1.01 9.23
N TYR A 235 -9.85 0.92 8.01
CA TYR A 235 -9.20 1.47 6.83
C TYR A 235 -9.69 2.88 6.56
N ILE A 236 -8.79 3.83 6.41
CA ILE A 236 -9.10 5.21 6.09
C ILE A 236 -8.96 5.37 4.57
N PRO A 237 -10.10 5.48 3.83
CA PRO A 237 -10.05 5.49 2.36
C PRO A 237 -9.71 6.87 1.78
N ASN A 238 -9.15 7.75 2.59
CA ASN A 238 -8.96 9.14 2.23
C ASN A 238 -7.64 9.65 2.81
N THR A 239 -6.66 9.92 1.98
CA THR A 239 -5.34 10.39 2.38
C THR A 239 -5.29 11.92 2.53
N ASP A 240 -6.29 12.65 1.99
CA ASP A 240 -6.42 14.10 2.15
C ASP A 240 -6.93 14.52 3.54
N LEU A 241 -7.19 13.56 4.42
CA LEU A 241 -7.58 13.81 5.83
C LEU A 241 -6.43 14.20 6.75
N MET A 242 -5.21 14.22 6.26
CA MET A 242 -4.04 14.49 7.10
C MET A 242 -4.11 15.85 7.80
N ASP A 243 -4.80 16.81 7.19
CA ASP A 243 -5.00 18.14 7.78
C ASP A 243 -6.26 18.24 8.65
N ALA A 244 -7.24 17.39 8.41
CA ALA A 244 -8.54 17.45 9.08
C ALA A 244 -8.62 16.58 10.35
N GLY A 245 -7.62 15.73 10.60
CA GLY A 245 -7.63 14.73 11.65
C GLY A 245 -8.47 13.48 11.31
N PHE A 246 -8.48 12.54 12.25
CA PHE A 246 -9.20 11.28 12.09
C PHE A 246 -10.71 11.51 12.02
N ASP A 247 -11.31 11.18 10.88
CA ASP A 247 -12.77 11.07 10.74
C ASP A 247 -13.18 9.60 10.74
N TYR A 248 -13.49 9.09 11.92
CA TYR A 248 -13.94 7.71 12.11
C TYR A 248 -15.21 7.36 11.32
N ALA A 249 -16.02 8.34 10.95
CA ALA A 249 -17.24 8.12 10.17
C ALA A 249 -16.95 7.70 8.72
N ARG A 250 -15.73 7.92 8.25
CA ARG A 250 -15.29 7.56 6.89
C ARG A 250 -14.50 6.25 6.81
N MET A 251 -14.23 5.62 7.95
CA MET A 251 -13.48 4.37 7.99
C MET A 251 -14.29 3.20 7.47
N PHE A 252 -13.61 2.24 6.86
CA PHE A 252 -14.10 0.90 6.64
C PHE A 252 -13.49 -0.05 7.67
N ILE A 253 -14.28 -0.95 8.21
CA ILE A 253 -13.82 -1.89 9.22
C ILE A 253 -13.99 -3.33 8.75
N VAL A 254 -13.11 -4.21 9.21
CA VAL A 254 -13.32 -5.65 9.14
C VAL A 254 -14.42 -6.02 10.12
N LYS A 255 -15.53 -6.57 9.62
CA LYS A 255 -16.63 -7.09 10.44
C LYS A 255 -16.61 -8.62 10.41
N ASP A 256 -16.23 -9.21 11.50
CA ASP A 256 -16.30 -10.66 11.73
C ASP A 256 -16.45 -10.96 13.22
N GLN A 257 -16.27 -12.23 13.60
CA GLN A 257 -16.40 -12.66 15.00
C GLN A 257 -15.44 -11.95 15.97
N LEU A 258 -14.29 -11.44 15.48
CA LEU A 258 -13.33 -10.68 16.29
C LEU A 258 -13.76 -9.21 16.48
N CYS A 259 -14.62 -8.70 15.63
CA CYS A 259 -15.05 -7.30 15.60
C CYS A 259 -16.45 -7.07 16.15
N ASN A 260 -17.03 -8.04 16.85
CA ASN A 260 -18.37 -7.89 17.45
C ASN A 260 -18.37 -6.80 18.53
N GLY A 261 -19.31 -5.84 18.41
CA GLY A 261 -19.57 -4.84 19.44
C GLY A 261 -18.61 -3.65 19.43
N THR A 262 -18.12 -3.22 18.29
CA THR A 262 -17.25 -2.02 18.18
C THR A 262 -17.97 -0.76 18.65
N GLN A 263 -17.31 0.02 19.50
CA GLN A 263 -17.79 1.34 19.96
C GLN A 263 -17.55 2.46 18.93
N TRP A 264 -16.87 2.16 17.83
CA TRP A 264 -16.66 3.14 16.78
C TRP A 264 -17.90 3.21 15.88
N HIS A 265 -18.41 4.41 15.69
CA HIS A 265 -19.59 4.68 14.85
C HIS A 265 -19.29 4.51 13.35
N VAL A 266 -18.78 3.35 12.98
CA VAL A 266 -18.43 3.03 11.59
C VAL A 266 -19.68 2.53 10.88
N ARG A 267 -20.04 3.20 9.80
CA ARG A 267 -21.30 2.94 9.09
C ARG A 267 -21.23 1.78 8.12
N THR A 268 -20.05 1.45 7.59
CA THR A 268 -19.89 0.43 6.55
C THR A 268 -18.63 -0.40 6.77
N GLY A 269 -18.74 -1.72 6.59
CA GLY A 269 -17.60 -2.63 6.47
C GLY A 269 -17.43 -3.09 5.02
N PRO A 270 -16.23 -3.59 4.63
CA PRO A 270 -16.06 -4.21 3.33
C PRO A 270 -16.91 -5.46 3.21
N ALA A 271 -17.47 -5.70 2.02
CA ALA A 271 -18.20 -6.93 1.73
C ALA A 271 -17.26 -8.14 1.79
N ASN A 272 -16.02 -7.97 1.33
CA ASN A 272 -14.96 -8.95 1.44
C ASN A 272 -13.70 -8.31 2.07
N PRO A 273 -13.44 -8.55 3.38
CA PRO A 273 -12.31 -7.93 4.10
C PRO A 273 -10.93 -8.27 3.54
N ALA A 274 -10.80 -9.39 2.84
CA ALA A 274 -9.54 -9.80 2.24
C ALA A 274 -9.27 -9.14 0.87
N VAL A 275 -10.31 -8.62 0.21
CA VAL A 275 -10.26 -8.13 -1.17
C VAL A 275 -10.55 -6.64 -1.25
N ASP A 276 -11.68 -6.20 -0.71
CA ASP A 276 -12.17 -4.84 -0.95
C ASP A 276 -11.19 -3.73 -0.51
N PRO A 277 -10.55 -3.80 0.67
CA PRO A 277 -9.53 -2.84 1.06
C PRO A 277 -8.19 -3.06 0.34
N TYR A 278 -7.97 -4.23 -0.27
CA TYR A 278 -6.70 -4.65 -0.85
C TYR A 278 -6.72 -4.69 -2.38
N PHE A 279 -7.54 -3.83 -2.97
CA PHE A 279 -7.59 -3.67 -4.42
C PHE A 279 -6.23 -3.25 -4.99
N PRO A 280 -5.88 -3.74 -6.19
CA PRO A 280 -4.64 -3.35 -6.86
C PRO A 280 -4.65 -1.87 -7.25
N ILE A 281 -3.51 -1.22 -7.10
CA ILE A 281 -3.27 0.15 -7.53
C ILE A 281 -2.07 0.21 -8.45
N GLY A 282 -2.01 1.23 -9.28
CA GLY A 282 -0.88 1.44 -10.18
C GLY A 282 -0.88 0.53 -11.40
N GLN A 283 -1.78 -0.45 -11.48
CA GLN A 283 -1.82 -1.41 -12.58
C GLN A 283 -2.35 -0.82 -13.89
N ALA A 284 -1.87 -1.32 -14.99
CA ALA A 284 -2.54 -1.25 -16.29
C ALA A 284 -3.30 -2.57 -16.49
N ALA A 285 -4.52 -2.68 -15.95
CA ALA A 285 -5.33 -3.89 -16.10
C ALA A 285 -5.67 -4.11 -17.56
N LEU A 286 -5.19 -5.23 -18.12
CA LEU A 286 -5.17 -5.51 -19.55
C LEU A 286 -6.30 -6.43 -19.95
N SER A 287 -7.08 -6.03 -20.95
CA SER A 287 -8.12 -6.84 -21.58
C SER A 287 -7.89 -6.89 -23.08
N LEU A 288 -8.07 -8.06 -23.67
CA LEU A 288 -7.83 -8.32 -25.09
C LEU A 288 -9.12 -8.80 -25.77
N PHE A 289 -9.37 -8.32 -26.98
CA PHE A 289 -10.53 -8.63 -27.77
C PHE A 289 -10.10 -8.94 -29.21
N ALA A 290 -10.64 -10.02 -29.79
CA ALA A 290 -10.48 -10.27 -31.21
C ALA A 290 -11.63 -9.57 -31.97
N GLU A 291 -11.28 -8.66 -32.85
CA GLU A 291 -12.23 -7.87 -33.66
C GLU A 291 -11.67 -7.69 -35.07
N ASP A 292 -12.44 -8.07 -36.08
CA ASP A 292 -12.11 -7.87 -37.49
C ASP A 292 -10.67 -8.36 -37.88
N GLY A 293 -10.29 -9.54 -37.38
CA GLY A 293 -8.98 -10.12 -37.64
C GLY A 293 -7.80 -9.37 -36.99
N LYS A 294 -8.05 -8.58 -35.95
CA LYS A 294 -7.07 -7.82 -35.18
C LYS A 294 -7.24 -8.03 -33.68
N ILE A 295 -6.23 -7.70 -32.89
CA ILE A 295 -6.30 -7.67 -31.42
C ILE A 295 -6.52 -6.24 -30.97
N ARG A 296 -7.69 -5.95 -30.41
CA ARG A 296 -7.94 -4.71 -29.67
C ARG A 296 -7.55 -4.91 -28.22
N VAL A 297 -6.70 -4.01 -27.73
CA VAL A 297 -6.27 -3.92 -26.34
C VAL A 297 -7.09 -2.84 -25.63
N ALA A 298 -7.51 -3.11 -24.40
CA ALA A 298 -8.07 -2.11 -23.51
C ALA A 298 -7.36 -2.16 -22.16
N LEU A 299 -6.98 -0.98 -21.65
CA LEU A 299 -6.29 -0.77 -20.39
C LEU A 299 -7.21 -0.05 -19.40
N LYS A 300 -7.21 -0.48 -18.14
CA LYS A 300 -7.89 0.21 -17.05
C LYS A 300 -6.98 0.36 -15.85
N THR A 301 -7.16 1.42 -15.07
CA THR A 301 -6.36 1.66 -13.87
C THR A 301 -7.15 2.37 -12.77
N LEU A 302 -6.67 2.20 -11.54
CA LEU A 302 -7.04 3.00 -10.36
C LEU A 302 -5.86 3.83 -9.85
N THR A 303 -4.88 4.12 -10.71
CA THR A 303 -3.68 4.89 -10.34
C THR A 303 -4.04 6.32 -9.94
N PRO A 304 -3.81 6.72 -8.68
CA PRO A 304 -3.93 8.12 -8.29
C PRO A 304 -2.91 8.99 -9.04
N ASN A 305 -3.30 10.24 -9.34
CA ASN A 305 -2.47 11.16 -10.11
C ASN A 305 -1.95 10.57 -11.44
N PHE A 306 -2.78 9.75 -12.08
CA PHE A 306 -2.45 9.12 -13.35
C PHE A 306 -2.01 10.15 -14.39
N LYS A 307 -0.93 9.83 -15.12
CA LYS A 307 -0.38 10.66 -16.19
C LYS A 307 -0.63 10.03 -17.56
N ARG A 308 -0.28 8.76 -17.73
CA ARG A 308 -0.44 8.01 -18.98
C ARG A 308 -0.24 6.51 -18.80
N TYR A 309 -0.67 5.76 -19.79
CA TYR A 309 -0.21 4.39 -20.02
C TYR A 309 1.09 4.41 -20.84
N GLU A 310 1.90 3.39 -20.63
CA GLU A 310 3.05 3.07 -21.46
C GLU A 310 2.99 1.61 -21.86
N VAL A 311 3.34 1.31 -23.12
CA VAL A 311 3.40 -0.06 -23.65
C VAL A 311 4.78 -0.34 -24.24
N GLN A 312 5.14 -1.60 -24.17
CA GLN A 312 6.33 -2.16 -24.80
C GLN A 312 5.90 -3.40 -25.60
N ILE A 313 6.33 -3.48 -26.86
CA ILE A 313 6.02 -4.60 -27.75
C ILE A 313 7.33 -5.29 -28.08
N ASP A 314 7.38 -6.61 -27.92
CA ASP A 314 8.48 -7.51 -28.28
C ASP A 314 9.86 -7.05 -27.76
N GLY A 315 9.90 -6.55 -26.50
CA GLY A 315 11.12 -6.08 -25.87
C GLY A 315 11.66 -4.75 -26.40
N GLY A 316 10.90 -4.01 -27.20
CA GLY A 316 11.24 -2.65 -27.64
C GLY A 316 11.22 -1.65 -26.49
N GLY A 317 11.43 -0.36 -26.79
CA GLY A 317 11.34 0.70 -25.78
C GLY A 317 9.91 0.98 -25.33
N TRP A 318 9.73 1.42 -24.06
CA TRP A 318 8.45 1.92 -23.56
C TRP A 318 7.98 3.14 -24.33
N LYS A 319 6.74 3.12 -24.80
CA LYS A 319 6.09 4.21 -25.54
C LYS A 319 4.76 4.60 -24.88
N PRO A 320 4.40 5.90 -24.89
CA PRO A 320 3.05 6.31 -24.49
C PRO A 320 1.97 5.57 -25.29
N SER A 321 0.84 5.27 -24.65
CA SER A 321 -0.30 4.62 -25.27
C SER A 321 -1.60 5.22 -24.79
N ASP A 322 -2.62 5.13 -25.65
CA ASP A 322 -4.01 5.40 -25.30
C ASP A 322 -4.59 4.25 -24.45
N GLU A 323 -5.74 4.48 -23.83
CA GLU A 323 -6.48 3.47 -23.07
C GLU A 323 -6.91 2.29 -23.95
N THR A 324 -7.12 2.54 -25.24
CA THR A 324 -7.52 1.52 -26.22
C THR A 324 -6.70 1.67 -27.49
N PHE A 325 -6.14 0.57 -27.99
CA PHE A 325 -5.37 0.54 -29.23
C PHE A 325 -5.43 -0.82 -29.91
N ILE A 326 -4.98 -0.88 -31.17
CA ILE A 326 -4.83 -2.13 -31.90
C ILE A 326 -3.39 -2.63 -31.75
N TRP A 327 -3.25 -3.85 -31.28
CA TRP A 327 -1.97 -4.54 -31.26
C TRP A 327 -1.81 -5.36 -32.56
N ASN A 328 -0.90 -4.91 -33.40
CA ASN A 328 -0.54 -5.61 -34.63
C ASN A 328 0.43 -6.73 -34.27
N ILE A 329 0.00 -7.98 -34.38
CA ILE A 329 0.83 -9.14 -34.11
C ILE A 329 1.39 -9.69 -35.42
N HIS A 330 2.60 -10.27 -35.34
CA HIS A 330 3.34 -10.87 -36.45
C HIS A 330 3.45 -12.39 -36.30
N ASP A 331 4.01 -13.07 -37.26
CA ASP A 331 4.27 -14.50 -37.20
C ASP A 331 5.28 -14.82 -36.10
N GLY A 332 5.09 -15.95 -35.42
CA GLY A 332 5.91 -16.36 -34.30
C GLY A 332 5.38 -15.85 -32.94
N GLN A 333 6.28 -15.60 -32.01
CA GLN A 333 5.99 -15.15 -30.67
C GLN A 333 5.80 -13.62 -30.62
N ASN A 334 4.73 -13.19 -29.97
CA ASN A 334 4.43 -11.79 -29.76
C ASN A 334 4.21 -11.54 -28.27
N ARG A 335 4.79 -10.46 -27.72
CA ARG A 335 4.66 -10.05 -26.33
C ARG A 335 4.30 -8.58 -26.21
N LEU A 336 3.23 -8.30 -25.52
CA LEU A 336 2.84 -6.96 -25.11
C LEU A 336 3.05 -6.81 -23.63
N GLU A 337 3.69 -5.72 -23.21
CA GLU A 337 3.78 -5.29 -21.83
C GLU A 337 3.14 -3.91 -21.70
N ALA A 338 2.42 -3.67 -20.58
CA ALA A 338 1.77 -2.41 -20.31
C ALA A 338 1.98 -2.00 -18.85
N ARG A 339 2.15 -0.71 -18.60
CA ARG A 339 2.24 -0.13 -17.27
C ARG A 339 1.60 1.26 -17.22
N THR A 340 1.34 1.73 -16.02
CA THR A 340 0.97 3.13 -15.78
C THR A 340 2.20 3.95 -15.43
N LEU A 341 2.10 5.26 -15.63
CA LEU A 341 3.00 6.26 -15.07
C LEU A 341 2.15 7.32 -14.38
N ASN A 342 2.46 7.66 -13.13
CA ASN A 342 1.80 8.77 -12.43
C ASN A 342 2.54 10.11 -12.65
N LYS A 343 1.96 11.21 -12.18
CA LYS A 343 2.52 12.55 -12.33
C LYS A 343 3.84 12.76 -11.58
N PHE A 344 4.10 11.93 -10.55
CA PHE A 344 5.38 11.93 -9.82
C PHE A 344 6.50 11.18 -10.53
N GLY A 345 6.20 10.50 -11.65
CA GLY A 345 7.17 9.68 -12.38
C GLY A 345 7.31 8.24 -11.87
N VAL A 346 6.44 7.81 -10.95
CA VAL A 346 6.42 6.44 -10.45
C VAL A 346 5.67 5.56 -11.46
N SER A 347 6.32 4.49 -11.91
CA SER A 347 5.70 3.48 -12.78
C SER A 347 5.01 2.41 -11.94
N GLY A 348 3.83 2.00 -12.39
CA GLY A 348 3.11 0.86 -11.82
C GLY A 348 3.70 -0.49 -12.23
N PRO A 349 3.18 -1.60 -11.66
CA PRO A 349 3.60 -2.94 -12.03
C PRO A 349 3.26 -3.23 -13.49
N VAL A 350 4.11 -4.03 -14.11
CA VAL A 350 3.94 -4.43 -15.52
C VAL A 350 2.88 -5.51 -15.64
N SER A 351 1.91 -5.30 -16.53
CA SER A 351 1.02 -6.34 -17.06
C SER A 351 1.57 -6.86 -18.38
N ALA A 352 1.39 -8.13 -18.69
CA ALA A 352 1.89 -8.75 -19.91
C ALA A 352 0.88 -9.68 -20.55
N ALA A 353 0.92 -9.76 -21.89
CA ALA A 353 0.17 -10.73 -22.70
C ALA A 353 1.06 -11.33 -23.79
N GLU A 354 0.85 -12.60 -24.10
CA GLU A 354 1.66 -13.32 -25.09
C GLU A 354 0.75 -14.10 -26.07
N PHE A 355 1.08 -13.98 -27.35
CA PHE A 355 0.49 -14.76 -28.44
C PHE A 355 1.56 -15.54 -29.20
N GLN A 356 1.15 -16.73 -29.69
CA GLN A 356 1.90 -17.49 -30.68
C GLN A 356 1.08 -17.54 -31.96
N VAL A 357 1.59 -16.97 -33.04
CA VAL A 357 1.00 -17.08 -34.39
C VAL A 357 1.71 -18.20 -35.14
N LYS A 358 0.93 -19.05 -35.75
CA LYS A 358 1.46 -20.09 -36.64
C LYS A 358 1.64 -19.48 -38.03
N GLU A 359 2.75 -19.84 -38.65
CA GLU A 359 2.98 -19.62 -40.07
C GLU A 359 1.96 -20.35 -40.92
#